data_9ddc0b4e6b2ea843b30b61c040ad3fed
#
_entry.id   9ddc0b4e6b2ea843b30b61c040ad3fed
#
_cell.length_a   1.000
_cell.length_b   1.000
_cell.length_c   1.000
_cell.angle_alpha   90.00
_cell.angle_beta   90.00
_cell.angle_gamma   90.00
#
_symmetry.space_group_name_H-M   'P 1'
#
loop_
_entity.id
_entity.type
_entity.pdbx_description
1 polymer ?
#
loop_
_entity_poly.entity_id
_entity_poly.type
_entity_poly.pdbx_seq_one_letter_code
_entity_poly.pdbx_strand_id
1 'polypeptide(L)'
;MSVLLSGLQGARQTLEDNRRLIEDPRMSRSLLLGLLVLSGLPRDGSEIGVIDLAHNLGLGASTTYRYVATLLSVGLLERDPSTRRYRLAR
;
A
#
# COMPACT_ATOMS: atom_id res chain seq x y z
N MET A 1 -1.45 -14.33 3.97
CA MET A 1 -1.93 -12.94 3.88
C MET A 1 -2.74 -12.48 5.07
N SER A 2 -3.62 -13.34 5.61
CA SER A 2 -4.47 -12.92 6.75
C SER A 2 -3.67 -12.51 7.98
N VAL A 3 -2.57 -13.22 8.29
CA VAL A 3 -1.72 -12.87 9.43
C VAL A 3 -1.06 -11.50 9.22
N LEU A 4 -0.56 -11.26 8.01
CA LEU A 4 0.04 -9.97 7.67
C LEU A 4 -1.00 -8.84 7.74
N LEU A 5 -2.19 -9.09 7.20
CA LEU A 5 -3.25 -8.09 7.22
C LEU A 5 -3.73 -7.80 8.64
N SER A 6 -3.78 -8.81 9.50
CA SER A 6 -4.12 -8.62 10.91
C SER A 6 -3.07 -7.75 11.61
N GLY A 7 -1.80 -7.94 11.31
CA GLY A 7 -0.73 -7.10 11.84
C GLY A 7 -0.81 -5.67 11.35
N LEU A 8 -1.21 -5.47 10.09
CA LEU A 8 -1.38 -4.14 9.52
C LEU A 8 -2.63 -3.43 10.02
N GLN A 9 -3.60 -4.15 10.54
CA GLN A 9 -4.89 -3.60 10.93
C GLN A 9 -4.78 -2.50 11.98
N GLY A 10 -3.85 -2.61 12.88
CA GLY A 10 -3.58 -1.59 13.88
C GLY A 10 -2.46 -0.65 13.52
N ALA A 11 -1.86 -0.80 12.32
CA ALA A 11 -0.73 0.01 11.91
C ALA A 11 -1.19 1.41 11.48
N ARG A 12 -0.29 2.36 11.59
CA ARG A 12 -0.49 3.70 11.03
C ARG A 12 -0.46 3.60 9.52
N GLN A 13 -1.42 4.21 8.87
CA GLN A 13 -1.69 3.99 7.45
C GLN A 13 -1.38 5.17 6.54
N THR A 14 -0.93 6.30 7.09
CA THR A 14 -0.61 7.45 6.27
C THR A 14 0.85 7.82 6.38
N LEU A 15 1.34 8.56 5.38
CA LEU A 15 2.71 9.06 5.40
C LEU A 15 2.95 9.91 6.65
N GLU A 16 1.98 10.76 6.99
CA GLU A 16 2.11 11.66 8.16
C GLU A 16 2.23 10.86 9.46
N ASP A 17 1.43 9.82 9.61
CA ASP A 17 1.46 8.97 10.81
C ASP A 17 2.78 8.23 10.97
N ASN A 18 3.49 8.01 9.86
CA ASN A 18 4.73 7.24 9.85
C ASN A 18 5.98 8.10 9.63
N ARG A 19 5.83 9.41 9.66
CA ARG A 19 6.93 10.34 9.34
C ARG A 19 8.20 10.03 10.12
N ARG A 20 8.11 9.80 11.42
CA ARG A 20 9.27 9.53 12.26
C ARG A 20 10.04 8.29 11.82
N LEU A 21 9.31 7.22 11.48
CA LEU A 21 9.94 5.97 11.01
C LEU A 21 10.57 6.15 9.65
N ILE A 22 9.90 6.86 8.75
CA ILE A 22 10.38 7.07 7.39
C ILE A 22 11.65 7.93 7.38
N GLU A 23 11.76 8.87 8.31
CA GLU A 23 12.91 9.76 8.42
C GLU A 23 14.04 9.15 9.25
N ASP A 24 13.80 8.03 9.92
CA ASP A 24 14.83 7.38 10.76
C ASP A 24 15.84 6.64 9.85
N PRO A 25 17.13 7.03 9.87
CA PRO A 25 18.11 6.40 8.99
C PRO A 25 18.37 4.93 9.29
N ARG A 26 17.91 4.41 10.42
CA ARG A 26 18.05 2.98 10.75
C ARG A 26 16.98 2.13 10.05
N MET A 27 15.96 2.76 9.50
CA MET A 27 14.84 2.04 8.86
C MET A 27 15.00 2.03 7.36
N SER A 28 14.48 1.00 6.72
CA SER A 28 14.39 0.94 5.26
C SER A 28 13.20 1.77 4.80
N ARG A 29 13.49 2.92 4.20
CA ARG A 29 12.45 3.80 3.68
C ARG A 29 11.58 3.10 2.62
N SER A 30 12.21 2.37 1.72
CA SER A 30 11.49 1.66 0.65
C SER A 30 10.57 0.59 1.23
N LEU A 31 11.06 -0.18 2.19
CA LEU A 31 10.22 -1.21 2.80
C LEU A 31 9.05 -0.58 3.55
N LEU A 32 9.29 0.49 4.30
CA LEU A 32 8.24 1.19 5.02
C LEU A 32 7.16 1.74 4.06
N LEU A 33 7.59 2.35 2.96
CA LEU A 33 6.65 2.87 1.98
C LEU A 33 5.86 1.75 1.30
N GLY A 34 6.50 0.62 1.02
CA GLY A 34 5.82 -0.55 0.46
C GLY A 34 4.76 -1.10 1.40
N LEU A 35 5.09 -1.21 2.68
CA LEU A 35 4.13 -1.67 3.70
C LEU A 35 2.98 -0.67 3.87
N LEU A 36 3.28 0.62 3.81
CA LEU A 36 2.28 1.66 3.89
C LEU A 36 1.29 1.56 2.73
N VAL A 37 1.78 1.38 1.52
CA VAL A 37 0.93 1.20 0.34
C VAL A 37 0.07 -0.05 0.49
N LEU A 38 0.66 -1.16 0.90
CA LEU A 38 -0.09 -2.40 1.12
C LEU A 38 -1.21 -2.22 2.15
N SER A 39 -0.93 -1.48 3.22
CA SER A 39 -1.91 -1.23 4.27
C SER A 39 -3.09 -0.38 3.81
N GLY A 40 -2.93 0.37 2.73
CA GLY A 40 -3.99 1.20 2.16
C GLY A 40 -4.99 0.46 1.30
N LEU A 41 -4.70 -0.80 0.93
CA LEU A 41 -5.65 -1.60 0.15
C LEU A 41 -6.81 -2.06 1.05
N PRO A 42 -8.07 -2.01 0.55
CA PRO A 42 -9.21 -2.48 1.34
C PRO A 42 -9.08 -3.95 1.71
N ARG A 43 -9.32 -4.28 2.98
CA ARG A 43 -9.17 -5.65 3.49
C ARG A 43 -10.35 -6.56 3.15
N ASP A 44 -11.45 -5.97 2.75
CA ASP A 44 -12.67 -6.72 2.39
C ASP A 44 -12.61 -7.27 0.95
N GLY A 45 -11.51 -7.04 0.27
CA GLY A 45 -11.34 -7.50 -1.12
C GLY A 45 -11.92 -6.56 -2.17
N SER A 46 -12.44 -5.42 -1.76
CA SER A 46 -12.89 -4.41 -2.73
C SER A 46 -11.70 -3.76 -3.41
N GLU A 47 -11.96 -3.08 -4.50
CA GLU A 47 -10.92 -2.48 -5.35
C GLU A 47 -10.75 -1.00 -5.05
N ILE A 48 -9.55 -0.50 -5.32
CA ILE A 48 -9.25 0.92 -5.23
C ILE A 48 -8.35 1.33 -6.40
N GLY A 49 -8.56 2.51 -6.94
CA GLY A 49 -7.69 3.08 -7.97
C GLY A 49 -6.42 3.67 -7.34
N VAL A 50 -5.35 3.76 -8.14
CA VAL A 50 -4.05 4.25 -7.65
C VAL A 50 -4.13 5.71 -7.19
N ILE A 51 -4.92 6.53 -7.85
CA ILE A 51 -5.06 7.95 -7.48
C ILE A 51 -5.73 8.11 -6.11
N ASP A 52 -6.79 7.36 -5.88
CA ASP A 52 -7.48 7.38 -4.59
C ASP A 52 -6.58 6.83 -3.48
N LEU A 53 -5.87 5.75 -3.77
CA LEU A 53 -4.93 5.15 -2.84
C LEU A 53 -3.83 6.16 -2.46
N ALA A 54 -3.24 6.83 -3.44
CA ALA A 54 -2.21 7.85 -3.21
C ALA A 54 -2.74 8.98 -2.35
N HIS A 55 -3.94 9.46 -2.65
CA HIS A 55 -4.57 10.53 -1.89
C HIS A 55 -4.79 10.11 -0.44
N ASN A 56 -5.33 8.93 -0.21
CA ASN A 56 -5.60 8.42 1.14
C ASN A 56 -4.33 8.26 1.97
N LEU A 57 -3.23 7.94 1.33
CA LEU A 57 -1.95 7.71 2.01
C LEU A 57 -1.12 8.99 2.17
N GLY A 58 -1.46 10.05 1.47
CA GLY A 58 -0.66 11.28 1.45
C GLY A 58 0.61 11.14 0.63
N LEU A 59 0.61 10.25 -0.36
CA LEU A 59 1.75 10.01 -1.24
C LEU A 59 1.47 10.56 -2.64
N GLY A 60 2.53 10.86 -3.39
CA GLY A 60 2.39 11.20 -4.79
C GLY A 60 1.91 10.02 -5.62
N ALA A 61 1.18 10.29 -6.69
CA ALA A 61 0.62 9.24 -7.54
C ALA A 61 1.71 8.39 -8.20
N SER A 62 2.78 9.01 -8.70
CA SER A 62 3.88 8.27 -9.34
C SER A 62 4.57 7.34 -8.37
N THR A 63 4.83 7.79 -7.15
CA THR A 63 5.44 6.98 -6.09
C THR A 63 4.53 5.80 -5.74
N THR A 64 3.25 6.06 -5.54
CA THR A 64 2.27 5.04 -5.21
C THR A 64 2.18 3.99 -6.34
N TYR A 65 2.17 4.45 -7.58
CA TYR A 65 2.12 3.56 -8.75
C TYR A 65 3.32 2.60 -8.77
N ARG A 66 4.52 3.09 -8.48
CA ARG A 66 5.73 2.24 -8.47
C ARG A 66 5.62 1.14 -7.42
N TYR A 67 5.13 1.46 -6.24
CA TYR A 67 4.97 0.47 -5.17
C TYR A 67 3.84 -0.52 -5.50
N VAL A 68 2.74 -0.02 -6.05
CA VAL A 68 1.62 -0.88 -6.49
C VAL A 68 2.10 -1.85 -7.57
N ALA A 69 2.85 -1.37 -8.56
CA ALA A 69 3.37 -2.22 -9.63
C ALA A 69 4.31 -3.31 -9.08
N THR A 70 5.12 -2.96 -8.10
CA THR A 70 6.02 -3.92 -7.45
C THR A 70 5.22 -4.98 -6.68
N LEU A 71 4.24 -4.56 -5.89
CA LEU A 71 3.40 -5.48 -5.12
C LEU A 71 2.58 -6.39 -6.04
N LEU A 72 2.12 -5.86 -7.16
CA LEU A 72 1.44 -6.63 -8.19
C LEU A 72 2.37 -7.70 -8.78
N SER A 73 3.61 -7.32 -9.08
CA SER A 73 4.61 -8.23 -9.67
C SER A 73 4.94 -9.41 -8.77
N VAL A 74 4.95 -9.22 -7.46
CA VAL A 74 5.23 -10.30 -6.50
C VAL A 74 3.97 -11.04 -6.06
N GLY A 75 2.81 -10.69 -6.58
CA GLY A 75 1.58 -11.44 -6.33
C GLY A 75 0.83 -11.07 -5.07
N LEU A 76 1.19 -9.95 -4.41
CA LEU A 76 0.46 -9.49 -3.22
C LEU A 76 -0.78 -8.69 -3.56
N LEU A 77 -0.83 -8.13 -4.76
CA LEU A 77 -2.01 -7.44 -5.27
C LEU A 77 -2.49 -8.09 -6.55
N GLU A 78 -3.75 -7.86 -6.87
CA GLU A 78 -4.36 -8.21 -8.15
C GLU A 78 -4.94 -6.96 -8.77
N ARG A 79 -4.98 -6.92 -10.08
CA ARG A 79 -5.56 -5.82 -10.83
C ARG A 79 -6.71 -6.32 -11.68
N ASP A 80 -7.84 -5.65 -11.60
CA ASP A 80 -8.96 -5.95 -12.47
C ASP A 80 -8.69 -5.40 -13.87
N PRO A 81 -8.65 -6.25 -14.91
CA PRO A 81 -8.31 -5.78 -16.27
C PRO A 81 -9.36 -4.84 -16.86
N SER A 82 -10.60 -4.89 -16.42
CA SER A 82 -11.66 -4.04 -16.95
C SER A 82 -11.72 -2.69 -16.25
N THR A 83 -11.58 -2.66 -14.93
CA THR A 83 -11.65 -1.41 -14.16
C THR A 83 -10.29 -0.76 -14.00
N ARG A 84 -9.21 -1.54 -14.14
CA ARG A 84 -7.82 -1.12 -13.88
C ARG A 84 -7.58 -0.72 -12.43
N ARG A 85 -8.44 -1.21 -11.52
CA ARG A 85 -8.32 -0.96 -10.09
C ARG A 85 -7.65 -2.15 -9.42
N TYR A 86 -7.17 -1.94 -8.22
CA TYR A 86 -6.34 -2.91 -7.51
C TYR A 86 -7.03 -3.43 -6.26
N ARG A 87 -6.74 -4.69 -5.91
CA ARG A 87 -7.21 -5.29 -4.66
C ARG A 87 -6.14 -6.21 -4.10
N LEU A 88 -6.28 -6.57 -2.83
CA LEU A 88 -5.40 -7.56 -2.20
C LEU A 88 -5.59 -8.91 -2.89
N ALA A 89 -4.48 -9.63 -3.11
CA ALA A 89 -4.54 -10.96 -3.70
C ALA A 89 -5.25 -11.92 -2.75
N ARG A 90 -6.01 -12.82 -3.32
CA ARG A 90 -6.77 -13.82 -2.57
C ARG A 90 -6.00 -15.10 -2.36
#